data_0aeaf0e0961645b4f96f3bc97a179c73
#
_entry.id   0aeaf0e0961645b4f96f3bc97a179c73
#
_cell.length_a   1.000
_cell.length_b   1.000
_cell.length_c   1.000
_cell.angle_alpha   90.00
_cell.angle_beta   90.00
_cell.angle_gamma   90.00
#
_symmetry.space_group_name_H-M   'P 1'
#
loop_
_entity.id
_entity.type
_entity.pdbx_description
1 polymer ?
#
loop_
_entity_poly.entity_id
_entity_poly.type
_entity_poly.pdbx_seq_one_letter_code
_entity_poly.pdbx_strand_id
1 'polypeptide(L)'
;PVASSFDATMPHTSRNDPGFFHVFEPGSDPTAPPLLLLHGTGGTEHDLLRLGRAISPGSAPLSPRGQVNEGGALRFFARLAAGVFDPAEVARRTHQLADFIAAAAARHDFEPRRLIAAGFSNGANIAASLLLLRPDSLGGAILLRPMVVLEQPAPAATLANRRVLILNGSTDPLVPPDHPARLASLLRAGDADVTVTLLAASHGLTPQDLAAAKAWLQKA
;
A
#
# COMPACT_ATOMS: atom_id res chain seq x y z
N PRO A 1 38.64 16.48 26.31
CA PRO A 1 37.27 16.05 26.40
C PRO A 1 36.64 16.06 25.00
N VAL A 2 36.47 14.88 24.47
CA VAL A 2 35.86 14.66 23.15
C VAL A 2 34.37 14.44 23.41
N ALA A 3 33.53 15.38 22.99
CA ALA A 3 32.10 15.24 23.04
C ALA A 3 31.67 14.29 21.93
N SER A 4 31.22 13.12 22.34
CA SER A 4 30.57 12.13 21.49
C SER A 4 29.13 12.59 21.24
N SER A 5 28.86 13.10 20.03
CA SER A 5 27.47 13.31 19.56
C SER A 5 26.97 12.05 18.90
N PHE A 6 26.33 11.18 19.70
CA PHE A 6 25.41 10.18 19.15
C PHE A 6 24.08 10.87 18.86
N ASP A 7 23.93 11.38 17.64
CA ASP A 7 22.62 11.78 17.12
C ASP A 7 21.92 10.52 16.61
N ALA A 8 21.23 9.82 17.52
CA ALA A 8 20.32 8.75 17.18
C ALA A 8 19.07 9.40 16.59
N THR A 9 18.97 9.41 15.26
CA THR A 9 17.79 9.86 14.53
C THR A 9 16.60 8.98 14.93
N MET A 10 15.85 9.45 15.93
CA MET A 10 14.58 8.81 16.33
C MET A 10 13.59 8.90 15.16
N PRO A 11 12.80 7.84 14.89
CA PRO A 11 11.75 7.88 13.88
C PRO A 11 10.79 9.03 14.21
N HIS A 12 10.69 10.02 13.31
CA HIS A 12 9.80 11.15 13.48
C HIS A 12 8.34 10.73 13.35
N THR A 13 7.66 10.49 14.46
CA THR A 13 6.20 10.44 14.51
C THR A 13 5.67 11.86 14.51
N SER A 14 5.36 12.40 13.34
CA SER A 14 4.84 13.76 13.21
C SER A 14 3.32 13.80 13.35
N ARG A 15 2.81 14.64 14.27
CA ARG A 15 1.38 14.90 14.50
C ARG A 15 0.74 15.92 13.54
N ASN A 16 1.47 16.48 12.58
CA ASN A 16 1.05 17.69 11.84
C ASN A 16 0.67 17.47 10.36
N ASP A 17 0.62 16.26 9.86
CA ASP A 17 0.04 15.96 8.54
C ASP A 17 -1.46 15.59 8.68
N PRO A 18 -2.31 15.74 7.64
CA PRO A 18 -3.76 15.63 7.74
C PRO A 18 -4.23 14.31 8.36
N GLY A 19 -4.05 14.21 9.68
CA GLY A 19 -4.68 13.25 10.56
C GLY A 19 -4.09 11.83 10.63
N PHE A 20 -3.02 11.46 9.87
CA PHE A 20 -2.44 10.11 9.97
C PHE A 20 -1.22 10.05 10.90
N PHE A 21 -1.29 9.20 11.93
CA PHE A 21 -0.06 8.73 12.57
C PHE A 21 0.73 7.91 11.56
N HIS A 22 2.02 8.17 11.42
CA HIS A 22 2.84 7.46 10.46
C HIS A 22 4.31 7.39 10.88
N VAL A 23 5.02 6.43 10.31
CA VAL A 23 6.48 6.36 10.31
C VAL A 23 6.97 6.82 8.95
N PHE A 24 7.99 7.66 8.94
CA PHE A 24 8.80 7.97 7.77
C PHE A 24 10.28 7.86 8.17
N GLU A 25 11.06 7.18 7.35
CA GLU A 25 12.51 7.08 7.49
C GLU A 25 13.16 7.52 6.17
N PRO A 26 14.19 8.36 6.18
CA PRO A 26 14.93 8.67 4.96
C PRO A 26 15.52 7.41 4.34
N GLY A 27 15.41 7.28 3.01
CA GLY A 27 16.05 6.20 2.27
C GLY A 27 17.57 6.37 2.24
N SER A 28 18.31 5.28 2.14
CA SER A 28 19.76 5.29 1.95
C SER A 28 20.17 5.24 0.46
N ASP A 29 19.24 4.92 -0.43
CA ASP A 29 19.44 4.87 -1.88
C ASP A 29 18.43 5.80 -2.58
N PRO A 30 18.86 6.97 -3.10
CA PRO A 30 17.98 7.91 -3.79
C PRO A 30 17.40 7.38 -5.11
N THR A 31 17.98 6.31 -5.66
CA THR A 31 17.47 5.68 -6.88
C THR A 31 16.34 4.70 -6.60
N ALA A 32 16.29 4.12 -5.40
CA ALA A 32 15.21 3.24 -4.97
C ALA A 32 13.88 4.01 -4.87
N PRO A 33 12.75 3.43 -5.31
CA PRO A 33 11.45 4.09 -5.17
C PRO A 33 11.07 4.17 -3.69
N PRO A 34 10.51 5.27 -3.19
CA PRO A 34 9.94 5.29 -1.85
C PRO A 34 8.77 4.31 -1.75
N LEU A 35 8.55 3.73 -0.56
CA LEU A 35 7.51 2.73 -0.33
C LEU A 35 6.41 3.27 0.57
N LEU A 36 5.15 3.18 0.13
CA LEU A 36 3.98 3.37 0.98
C LEU A 36 3.57 2.01 1.56
N LEU A 37 3.69 1.84 2.87
CA LEU A 37 3.43 0.58 3.55
C LEU A 37 2.07 0.63 4.25
N LEU A 38 1.12 -0.21 3.82
CA LEU A 38 -0.28 -0.17 4.26
C LEU A 38 -0.65 -1.49 4.95
N HIS A 39 -0.78 -1.46 6.27
CA HIS A 39 -1.03 -2.63 7.11
C HIS A 39 -2.41 -3.26 6.87
N GLY A 40 -2.56 -4.52 7.24
CA GLY A 40 -3.85 -5.22 7.28
C GLY A 40 -4.71 -4.81 8.48
N THR A 41 -5.92 -5.38 8.57
CA THR A 41 -6.81 -5.19 9.70
C THR A 41 -6.13 -5.56 11.02
N GLY A 42 -6.22 -4.67 12.00
CA GLY A 42 -5.62 -4.82 13.34
C GLY A 42 -4.15 -4.47 13.43
N GLY A 43 -3.50 -4.16 12.30
CA GLY A 43 -2.11 -3.73 12.26
C GLY A 43 -1.91 -2.26 12.59
N THR A 44 -0.65 -1.84 12.55
CA THR A 44 -0.18 -0.48 12.84
C THR A 44 0.82 -0.02 11.78
N GLU A 45 1.30 1.21 11.90
CA GLU A 45 2.36 1.78 11.07
C GLU A 45 3.71 1.05 11.16
N HIS A 46 3.88 0.12 12.10
CA HIS A 46 5.12 -0.64 12.26
C HIS A 46 5.12 -2.01 11.58
N ASP A 47 3.94 -2.56 11.26
CA ASP A 47 3.79 -3.97 10.88
C ASP A 47 4.52 -4.34 9.58
N LEU A 48 4.49 -3.47 8.57
CA LEU A 48 5.10 -3.75 7.27
C LEU A 48 6.51 -3.18 7.09
N LEU A 49 7.09 -2.51 8.09
CA LEU A 49 8.45 -1.95 7.97
C LEU A 49 9.50 -3.01 7.65
N ARG A 50 9.42 -4.21 8.29
CA ARG A 50 10.32 -5.32 7.99
C ARG A 50 10.16 -5.85 6.57
N LEU A 51 8.92 -5.93 6.08
CA LEU A 51 8.63 -6.31 4.70
C LEU A 51 9.22 -5.27 3.75
N GLY A 52 8.97 -3.99 3.97
CA GLY A 52 9.50 -2.91 3.15
C GLY A 52 11.03 -2.98 3.00
N ARG A 53 11.74 -3.10 4.13
CA ARG A 53 13.21 -3.24 4.13
C ARG A 53 13.70 -4.52 3.43
N ALA A 54 12.94 -5.60 3.44
CA ALA A 54 13.33 -6.85 2.82
C ALA A 54 13.11 -6.86 1.31
N ILE A 55 12.05 -6.19 0.80
CA ILE A 55 11.78 -6.12 -0.65
C ILE A 55 12.59 -5.02 -1.35
N SER A 56 12.88 -3.90 -0.66
CA SER A 56 13.66 -2.78 -1.20
C SER A 56 14.55 -2.16 -0.12
N PRO A 57 15.72 -2.77 0.16
CA PRO A 57 16.69 -2.21 1.10
C PRO A 57 17.17 -0.84 0.65
N GLY A 58 17.03 0.20 1.30
CA GLY A 58 17.44 1.55 0.87
C GLY A 58 16.30 2.45 0.45
N SER A 59 15.09 1.94 0.20
CA SER A 59 13.90 2.75 0.02
C SER A 59 13.52 3.52 1.29
N ALA A 60 12.97 4.73 1.11
CA ALA A 60 12.32 5.47 2.18
C ALA A 60 10.92 4.89 2.44
N PRO A 61 10.62 4.32 3.62
CA PRO A 61 9.27 3.90 3.97
C PRO A 61 8.43 5.08 4.47
N LEU A 62 7.23 5.22 3.93
CA LEU A 62 6.12 6.01 4.46
C LEU A 62 5.04 5.01 4.91
N SER A 63 4.80 4.91 6.21
CA SER A 63 3.91 3.89 6.77
C SER A 63 2.84 4.51 7.66
N PRO A 64 1.67 4.86 7.13
CA PRO A 64 0.59 5.44 7.91
C PRO A 64 -0.20 4.36 8.66
N ARG A 65 -0.78 4.77 9.82
CA ARG A 65 -1.73 3.99 10.59
C ARG A 65 -3.15 4.25 10.09
N GLY A 66 -3.93 3.20 9.82
CA GLY A 66 -5.35 3.30 9.51
C GLY A 66 -6.13 3.98 10.64
N GLN A 67 -7.05 4.88 10.28
CA GLN A 67 -7.76 5.75 11.24
C GLN A 67 -9.07 5.19 11.77
N VAL A 68 -9.57 4.10 11.18
CA VAL A 68 -10.82 3.46 11.61
C VAL A 68 -10.51 2.44 12.68
N ASN A 69 -11.22 2.50 13.81
CA ASN A 69 -11.12 1.52 14.89
C ASN A 69 -12.42 0.69 14.96
N GLU A 70 -12.32 -0.58 14.59
CA GLU A 70 -13.39 -1.57 14.71
C GLU A 70 -13.13 -2.46 15.94
N GLY A 71 -13.64 -2.07 17.11
CA GLY A 71 -13.49 -2.88 18.32
C GLY A 71 -12.03 -3.15 18.73
N GLY A 72 -11.14 -2.19 18.52
CA GLY A 72 -9.69 -2.31 18.78
C GLY A 72 -8.86 -2.66 17.56
N ALA A 73 -9.45 -3.15 16.48
CA ALA A 73 -8.74 -3.44 15.23
C ALA A 73 -8.69 -2.19 14.33
N LEU A 74 -7.49 -1.72 14.05
CA LEU A 74 -7.28 -0.56 13.17
C LEU A 74 -7.43 -0.96 11.70
N ARG A 75 -8.02 -0.06 10.89
CA ARG A 75 -8.27 -0.24 9.46
C ARG A 75 -8.16 1.09 8.73
N PHE A 76 -7.96 1.03 7.41
CA PHE A 76 -8.00 2.24 6.56
C PHE A 76 -9.43 2.68 6.24
N PHE A 77 -10.38 1.75 6.18
CA PHE A 77 -11.82 2.02 6.00
C PHE A 77 -12.66 0.98 6.74
N ALA A 78 -13.87 1.36 7.14
CA ALA A 78 -14.82 0.49 7.82
C ALA A 78 -15.40 -0.57 6.88
N ARG A 79 -15.87 -1.68 7.44
CA ARG A 79 -16.70 -2.68 6.75
C ARG A 79 -18.09 -2.71 7.35
N LEU A 80 -19.08 -3.05 6.53
CA LEU A 80 -20.46 -3.30 6.99
C LEU A 80 -20.59 -4.70 7.59
N ALA A 81 -19.91 -5.66 6.98
CA ALA A 81 -19.78 -7.06 7.41
C ALA A 81 -18.49 -7.67 6.83
N ALA A 82 -18.20 -8.92 7.16
CA ALA A 82 -17.07 -9.63 6.55
C ALA A 82 -17.21 -9.66 5.02
N GLY A 83 -16.24 -9.09 4.30
CA GLY A 83 -16.25 -8.99 2.83
C GLY A 83 -17.25 -7.97 2.25
N VAL A 84 -17.98 -7.22 3.07
CA VAL A 84 -18.99 -6.24 2.62
C VAL A 84 -18.55 -4.83 3.01
N PHE A 85 -18.45 -3.95 2.02
CA PHE A 85 -17.93 -2.59 2.19
C PHE A 85 -18.92 -1.57 1.63
N ASP A 86 -18.93 -0.38 2.22
CA ASP A 86 -19.63 0.78 1.66
C ASP A 86 -18.69 1.50 0.68
N PRO A 87 -19.01 1.54 -0.63
CA PRO A 87 -18.18 2.22 -1.62
C PRO A 87 -17.95 3.70 -1.33
N ALA A 88 -18.92 4.39 -0.72
CA ALA A 88 -18.80 5.80 -0.37
C ALA A 88 -17.78 6.00 0.76
N GLU A 89 -17.78 5.13 1.78
CA GLU A 89 -16.77 5.13 2.84
C GLU A 89 -15.38 4.81 2.30
N VAL A 90 -15.26 3.79 1.44
CA VAL A 90 -13.98 3.45 0.78
C VAL A 90 -13.46 4.63 -0.01
N ALA A 91 -14.29 5.27 -0.84
CA ALA A 91 -13.89 6.43 -1.65
C ALA A 91 -13.45 7.61 -0.77
N ARG A 92 -14.23 7.94 0.26
CA ARG A 92 -13.90 9.03 1.19
C ARG A 92 -12.54 8.81 1.86
N ARG A 93 -12.27 7.60 2.36
CA ARG A 93 -10.99 7.24 3.01
C ARG A 93 -9.83 7.23 2.02
N THR A 94 -10.10 6.81 0.78
CA THR A 94 -9.10 6.85 -0.29
C THR A 94 -8.66 8.29 -0.59
N HIS A 95 -9.61 9.23 -0.68
CA HIS A 95 -9.29 10.64 -0.88
C HIS A 95 -8.49 11.21 0.29
N GLN A 96 -8.87 10.91 1.55
CA GLN A 96 -8.12 11.34 2.74
C GLN A 96 -6.66 10.81 2.73
N LEU A 97 -6.47 9.54 2.36
CA LEU A 97 -5.13 8.96 2.26
C LEU A 97 -4.31 9.59 1.12
N ALA A 98 -4.95 9.90 -0.02
CA ALA A 98 -4.27 10.57 -1.12
C ALA A 98 -3.83 11.99 -0.75
N ASP A 99 -4.65 12.73 -0.02
CA ASP A 99 -4.31 14.07 0.46
C ASP A 99 -3.16 14.02 1.49
N PHE A 100 -3.15 13.01 2.36
CA PHE A 100 -2.01 12.73 3.24
C PHE A 100 -0.73 12.43 2.45
N ILE A 101 -0.79 11.58 1.41
CA ILE A 101 0.36 11.25 0.55
C ILE A 101 0.93 12.53 -0.09
N ALA A 102 0.06 13.41 -0.61
CA ALA A 102 0.48 14.68 -1.22
C ALA A 102 1.19 15.61 -0.20
N ALA A 103 0.66 15.70 1.02
CA ALA A 103 1.29 16.47 2.10
C ALA A 103 2.64 15.87 2.53
N ALA A 104 2.71 14.53 2.67
CA ALA A 104 3.95 13.84 3.01
C ALA A 104 4.99 13.97 1.90
N ALA A 105 4.59 13.92 0.63
CA ALA A 105 5.47 14.11 -0.52
C ALA A 105 6.11 15.51 -0.51
N ALA A 106 5.32 16.54 -0.28
CA ALA A 106 5.82 17.91 -0.16
C ALA A 106 6.76 18.10 1.05
N ARG A 107 6.47 17.42 2.17
CA ARG A 107 7.26 17.52 3.41
C ARG A 107 8.60 16.79 3.34
N HIS A 108 8.62 15.62 2.70
CA HIS A 108 9.77 14.72 2.67
C HIS A 108 10.50 14.70 1.32
N ASP A 109 10.12 15.62 0.41
CA ASP A 109 10.75 15.85 -0.89
C ASP A 109 10.83 14.59 -1.76
N PHE A 110 9.67 13.94 -1.99
CA PHE A 110 9.58 12.83 -2.95
C PHE A 110 8.43 13.02 -3.93
N GLU A 111 8.60 12.46 -5.13
CA GLU A 111 7.57 12.48 -6.18
C GLU A 111 6.53 11.37 -5.94
N PRO A 112 5.22 11.68 -5.79
CA PRO A 112 4.17 10.67 -5.62
C PRO A 112 4.17 9.61 -6.73
N ARG A 113 4.48 9.99 -7.97
CA ARG A 113 4.55 9.07 -9.11
C ARG A 113 5.72 8.07 -9.03
N ARG A 114 6.66 8.23 -8.10
CA ARG A 114 7.69 7.24 -7.78
C ARG A 114 7.30 6.34 -6.59
N LEU A 115 6.27 6.71 -5.83
CA LEU A 115 5.84 5.99 -4.63
C LEU A 115 5.20 4.65 -5.01
N ILE A 116 5.77 3.55 -4.54
CA ILE A 116 5.21 2.21 -4.74
C ILE A 116 4.47 1.80 -3.46
N ALA A 117 3.18 1.55 -3.57
CA ALA A 117 2.43 1.02 -2.44
C ALA A 117 2.72 -0.49 -2.26
N ALA A 118 2.98 -0.91 -1.02
CA ALA A 118 2.97 -2.31 -0.62
C ALA A 118 1.92 -2.47 0.48
N GLY A 119 0.77 -3.02 0.13
CA GLY A 119 -0.37 -3.16 1.03
C GLY A 119 -0.75 -4.61 1.27
N PHE A 120 -1.21 -4.92 2.50
CA PHE A 120 -1.71 -6.23 2.87
C PHE A 120 -3.20 -6.18 3.25
N SER A 121 -4.04 -7.06 2.68
CA SER A 121 -5.46 -7.20 3.01
C SER A 121 -6.19 -5.85 2.93
N ASN A 122 -6.70 -5.29 4.04
CA ASN A 122 -7.32 -3.96 4.06
C ASN A 122 -6.40 -2.86 3.49
N GLY A 123 -5.09 -2.92 3.76
CA GLY A 123 -4.10 -2.03 3.18
C GLY A 123 -3.91 -2.23 1.67
N ALA A 124 -4.00 -3.47 1.17
CA ALA A 124 -3.99 -3.74 -0.27
C ALA A 124 -5.24 -3.19 -0.96
N ASN A 125 -6.39 -3.30 -0.29
CA ASN A 125 -7.66 -2.80 -0.81
C ASN A 125 -7.66 -1.28 -0.98
N ILE A 126 -7.16 -0.53 0.01
CA ILE A 126 -7.10 0.93 -0.13
C ILE A 126 -6.00 1.37 -1.11
N ALA A 127 -4.90 0.61 -1.25
CA ALA A 127 -3.90 0.85 -2.30
C ALA A 127 -4.50 0.67 -3.71
N ALA A 128 -5.29 -0.37 -3.93
CA ALA A 128 -6.03 -0.55 -5.17
C ALA A 128 -7.02 0.60 -5.42
N SER A 129 -7.73 1.05 -4.37
CA SER A 129 -8.66 2.18 -4.46
C SER A 129 -7.94 3.50 -4.78
N LEU A 130 -6.71 3.73 -4.29
CA LEU A 130 -5.87 4.87 -4.69
C LEU A 130 -5.59 4.86 -6.19
N LEU A 131 -5.21 3.71 -6.77
CA LEU A 131 -4.99 3.59 -8.21
C LEU A 131 -6.26 3.90 -9.01
N LEU A 132 -7.43 3.45 -8.54
CA LEU A 132 -8.71 3.65 -9.23
C LEU A 132 -9.22 5.11 -9.16
N LEU A 133 -9.07 5.78 -8.00
CA LEU A 133 -9.69 7.08 -7.73
C LEU A 133 -8.69 8.26 -7.75
N ARG A 134 -7.44 8.03 -7.46
CA ARG A 134 -6.38 9.05 -7.32
C ARG A 134 -5.06 8.55 -7.97
N PRO A 135 -5.07 8.27 -9.29
CA PRO A 135 -3.98 7.59 -9.99
C PRO A 135 -2.63 8.32 -9.92
N ASP A 136 -2.65 9.63 -9.66
CA ASP A 136 -1.43 10.44 -9.52
C ASP A 136 -0.73 10.29 -8.16
N SER A 137 -1.37 9.61 -7.20
CA SER A 137 -0.81 9.40 -5.86
C SER A 137 0.25 8.31 -5.80
N LEU A 138 0.34 7.43 -6.82
CA LEU A 138 1.23 6.26 -6.82
C LEU A 138 1.92 6.06 -8.17
N GLY A 139 3.15 5.57 -8.13
CA GLY A 139 3.88 5.05 -9.29
C GLY A 139 3.52 3.60 -9.64
N GLY A 140 3.02 2.84 -8.70
CA GLY A 140 2.62 1.45 -8.85
C GLY A 140 2.24 0.83 -7.51
N ALA A 141 1.92 -0.47 -7.50
CA ALA A 141 1.54 -1.14 -6.28
C ALA A 141 1.88 -2.64 -6.24
N ILE A 142 2.17 -3.13 -5.04
CA ILE A 142 2.23 -4.54 -4.66
C ILE A 142 1.04 -4.79 -3.73
N LEU A 143 0.06 -5.52 -4.22
CA LEU A 143 -1.20 -5.79 -3.56
C LEU A 143 -1.19 -7.23 -3.03
N LEU A 144 -1.07 -7.38 -1.72
CA LEU A 144 -0.98 -8.67 -1.03
C LEU A 144 -2.36 -9.02 -0.46
N ARG A 145 -3.01 -10.06 -1.00
CA ARG A 145 -4.37 -10.51 -0.64
C ARG A 145 -5.44 -9.41 -0.83
N PRO A 146 -5.45 -8.68 -1.96
CA PRO A 146 -6.49 -7.70 -2.22
C PRO A 146 -7.83 -8.35 -2.52
N MET A 147 -8.90 -7.58 -2.22
CA MET A 147 -10.27 -7.83 -2.66
C MET A 147 -10.73 -6.69 -3.57
N VAL A 148 -11.73 -6.93 -4.41
CA VAL A 148 -12.49 -5.86 -5.07
C VAL A 148 -13.37 -5.19 -4.03
N VAL A 149 -13.13 -3.91 -3.77
CA VAL A 149 -13.93 -3.08 -2.84
C VAL A 149 -14.62 -1.92 -3.55
N LEU A 150 -14.19 -1.63 -4.78
CA LEU A 150 -14.82 -0.71 -5.72
C LEU A 150 -14.98 -1.41 -7.06
N GLU A 151 -16.16 -1.33 -7.65
CA GLU A 151 -16.50 -2.00 -8.92
C GLU A 151 -16.26 -1.11 -10.15
N GLN A 152 -15.95 0.15 -9.93
CA GLN A 152 -15.75 1.10 -11.02
C GLN A 152 -14.36 0.91 -11.62
N PRO A 153 -14.23 0.70 -12.94
CA PRO A 153 -12.94 0.58 -13.59
C PRO A 153 -12.18 1.91 -13.57
N ALA A 154 -10.85 1.84 -13.62
CA ALA A 154 -10.03 3.02 -13.82
C ALA A 154 -10.39 3.70 -15.15
N PRO A 155 -10.47 5.04 -15.21
CA PRO A 155 -10.65 5.73 -16.48
C PRO A 155 -9.51 5.43 -17.45
N ALA A 156 -9.81 5.38 -18.74
CA ALA A 156 -8.83 5.06 -19.78
C ALA A 156 -7.57 5.94 -19.67
N ALA A 157 -6.42 5.35 -19.89
CA ALA A 157 -5.08 5.98 -19.87
C ALA A 157 -4.62 6.58 -18.52
N THR A 158 -5.43 6.53 -17.45
CA THR A 158 -5.04 7.14 -16.16
C THR A 158 -3.95 6.36 -15.44
N LEU A 159 -3.81 5.06 -15.73
CA LEU A 159 -2.81 4.17 -15.16
C LEU A 159 -1.72 3.75 -16.16
N ALA A 160 -1.62 4.42 -17.30
CA ALA A 160 -0.56 4.18 -18.26
C ALA A 160 0.82 4.28 -17.59
N ASN A 161 1.69 3.28 -17.85
CA ASN A 161 3.00 3.12 -17.21
C ASN A 161 2.96 2.83 -15.69
N ARG A 162 1.81 2.50 -15.11
CA ARG A 162 1.72 2.01 -13.73
C ARG A 162 1.82 0.49 -13.73
N ARG A 163 2.80 -0.01 -12.99
CA ARG A 163 2.96 -1.45 -12.77
C ARG A 163 2.26 -1.87 -11.49
N VAL A 164 1.51 -2.96 -11.54
CA VAL A 164 0.79 -3.50 -10.38
C VAL A 164 1.03 -5.00 -10.27
N LEU A 165 1.46 -5.45 -9.09
CA LEU A 165 1.55 -6.86 -8.73
C LEU A 165 0.40 -7.22 -7.79
N ILE A 166 -0.39 -8.21 -8.15
CA ILE A 166 -1.44 -8.80 -7.31
C ILE A 166 -0.98 -10.18 -6.86
N LEU A 167 -0.85 -10.39 -5.54
CA LEU A 167 -0.48 -11.66 -4.92
C LEU A 167 -1.62 -12.17 -4.04
N ASN A 168 -2.24 -13.28 -4.43
CA ASN A 168 -3.28 -13.95 -3.65
C ASN A 168 -2.91 -15.39 -3.31
N GLY A 169 -3.47 -15.89 -2.20
CA GLY A 169 -3.36 -17.29 -1.82
C GLY A 169 -4.41 -18.14 -2.52
N SER A 170 -4.02 -19.30 -3.07
CA SER A 170 -4.94 -20.20 -3.76
C SER A 170 -5.94 -20.90 -2.79
N THR A 171 -5.66 -20.88 -1.50
CA THR A 171 -6.51 -21.44 -0.44
C THR A 171 -6.95 -20.36 0.56
N ASP A 172 -6.97 -19.08 0.13
CA ASP A 172 -7.40 -17.97 0.99
C ASP A 172 -8.92 -18.01 1.19
N PRO A 173 -9.42 -18.21 2.43
CA PRO A 173 -10.85 -18.29 2.68
C PRO A 173 -11.53 -16.92 2.74
N LEU A 174 -10.77 -15.82 2.75
CA LEU A 174 -11.30 -14.46 2.89
C LEU A 174 -11.47 -13.75 1.55
N VAL A 175 -10.67 -14.09 0.55
CA VAL A 175 -10.71 -13.47 -0.77
C VAL A 175 -11.48 -14.38 -1.74
N PRO A 176 -12.61 -13.91 -2.32
CA PRO A 176 -13.31 -14.68 -3.35
C PRO A 176 -12.39 -15.02 -4.53
N PRO A 177 -12.47 -16.23 -5.10
CA PRO A 177 -11.52 -16.71 -6.12
C PRO A 177 -11.48 -15.89 -7.42
N ASP A 178 -12.57 -15.19 -7.75
CA ASP A 178 -12.68 -14.33 -8.93
C ASP A 178 -12.11 -12.92 -8.72
N HIS A 179 -11.94 -12.48 -7.47
CA HIS A 179 -11.51 -11.10 -7.15
C HIS A 179 -10.15 -10.73 -7.74
N PRO A 180 -9.10 -11.57 -7.74
CA PRO A 180 -7.81 -11.20 -8.33
C PRO A 180 -7.92 -10.87 -9.83
N ALA A 181 -8.67 -11.67 -10.59
CA ALA A 181 -8.86 -11.44 -12.02
C ALA A 181 -9.74 -10.21 -12.30
N ARG A 182 -10.80 -10.01 -11.52
CA ARG A 182 -11.67 -8.82 -11.61
C ARG A 182 -10.91 -7.55 -11.31
N LEU A 183 -10.16 -7.52 -10.20
CA LEU A 183 -9.34 -6.35 -9.85
C LEU A 183 -8.33 -6.02 -10.95
N ALA A 184 -7.66 -7.04 -11.50
CA ALA A 184 -6.76 -6.85 -12.63
C ALA A 184 -7.46 -6.23 -13.85
N SER A 185 -8.68 -6.66 -14.16
CA SER A 185 -9.47 -6.10 -15.26
C SER A 185 -9.84 -4.64 -15.03
N LEU A 186 -10.25 -4.28 -13.79
CA LEU A 186 -10.56 -2.90 -13.41
C LEU A 186 -9.35 -1.97 -13.58
N LEU A 187 -8.15 -2.43 -13.18
CA LEU A 187 -6.92 -1.66 -13.31
C LEU A 187 -6.41 -1.58 -14.76
N ARG A 188 -6.52 -2.67 -15.52
CA ARG A 188 -6.15 -2.70 -16.96
C ARG A 188 -7.05 -1.82 -17.83
N ALA A 189 -8.27 -1.53 -17.41
CA ALA A 189 -9.13 -0.56 -18.09
C ALA A 189 -8.51 0.84 -18.14
N GLY A 190 -7.65 1.17 -17.18
CA GLY A 190 -6.85 2.40 -17.15
C GLY A 190 -5.44 2.27 -17.76
N ASP A 191 -5.16 1.19 -18.48
CA ASP A 191 -3.87 0.86 -19.10
C ASP A 191 -2.74 0.53 -18.10
N ALA A 192 -3.08 0.01 -16.91
CA ALA A 192 -2.06 -0.51 -15.99
C ALA A 192 -1.43 -1.81 -16.50
N ASP A 193 -0.11 -1.98 -16.31
CA ASP A 193 0.58 -3.26 -16.47
C ASP A 193 0.38 -4.12 -15.22
N VAL A 194 -0.54 -5.08 -15.27
CA VAL A 194 -0.94 -5.87 -14.11
C VAL A 194 -0.45 -7.31 -14.22
N THR A 195 0.39 -7.72 -13.27
CA THR A 195 0.79 -9.10 -13.04
C THR A 195 -0.06 -9.69 -11.92
N VAL A 196 -0.68 -10.85 -12.15
CA VAL A 196 -1.43 -11.62 -11.13
C VAL A 196 -0.71 -12.93 -10.85
N THR A 197 -0.45 -13.22 -9.58
CA THR A 197 0.16 -14.48 -9.15
C THR A 197 -0.66 -15.09 -8.01
N LEU A 198 -1.06 -16.36 -8.18
CA LEU A 198 -1.65 -17.17 -7.13
C LEU A 198 -0.56 -18.05 -6.51
N LEU A 199 -0.37 -17.93 -5.21
CA LEU A 199 0.59 -18.69 -4.44
C LEU A 199 -0.13 -19.83 -3.69
N ALA A 200 0.57 -20.93 -3.45
CA ALA A 200 0.06 -22.03 -2.60
C ALA A 200 0.08 -21.59 -1.13
N ALA A 201 -0.85 -20.72 -0.75
CA ALA A 201 -0.93 -20.08 0.55
C ALA A 201 -2.39 -19.76 0.92
N SER A 202 -2.64 -19.54 2.21
CA SER A 202 -3.87 -18.97 2.74
C SER A 202 -3.79 -17.43 2.78
N HIS A 203 -4.53 -16.78 3.70
CA HIS A 203 -4.55 -15.31 3.82
C HIS A 203 -3.22 -14.73 4.32
N GLY A 204 -2.50 -15.44 5.19
CA GLY A 204 -1.24 -14.99 5.76
C GLY A 204 -0.12 -14.82 4.73
N LEU A 205 0.81 -13.91 5.01
CA LEU A 205 1.99 -13.70 4.18
C LEU A 205 2.99 -14.85 4.36
N THR A 206 3.66 -15.20 3.27
CA THR A 206 4.65 -16.29 3.20
C THR A 206 5.99 -15.78 2.66
N PRO A 207 7.09 -16.56 2.79
CA PRO A 207 8.36 -16.21 2.14
C PRO A 207 8.26 -16.08 0.62
N GLN A 208 7.33 -16.78 -0.04
CA GLN A 208 7.10 -16.66 -1.47
C GLN A 208 6.52 -15.30 -1.86
N ASP A 209 5.64 -14.70 -1.02
CA ASP A 209 5.15 -13.33 -1.22
C ASP A 209 6.29 -12.33 -1.24
N LEU A 210 7.21 -12.47 -0.29
CA LEU A 210 8.39 -11.62 -0.18
C LEU A 210 9.31 -11.74 -1.39
N ALA A 211 9.58 -12.98 -1.82
CA ALA A 211 10.42 -13.26 -2.98
C ALA A 211 9.79 -12.69 -4.28
N ALA A 212 8.49 -12.89 -4.48
CA ALA A 212 7.76 -12.38 -5.63
C ALA A 212 7.74 -10.84 -5.66
N ALA A 213 7.46 -10.19 -4.53
CA ALA A 213 7.46 -8.73 -4.40
C ALA A 213 8.85 -8.13 -4.70
N LYS A 214 9.91 -8.72 -4.14
CA LYS A 214 11.29 -8.30 -4.37
C LYS A 214 11.69 -8.44 -5.84
N ALA A 215 11.42 -9.60 -6.45
CA ALA A 215 11.73 -9.86 -7.85
C ALA A 215 10.96 -8.92 -8.80
N TRP A 216 9.73 -8.55 -8.45
CA TRP A 216 8.94 -7.62 -9.24
C TRP A 216 9.49 -6.19 -9.17
N LEU A 217 9.94 -5.71 -8.01
CA LEU A 217 10.58 -4.40 -7.86
C LEU A 217 11.89 -4.30 -8.65
N GLN A 218 12.67 -5.38 -8.71
CA GLN A 218 13.96 -5.40 -9.42
C GLN A 218 13.85 -5.36 -10.96
N LYS A 219 12.66 -5.61 -11.50
CA LYS A 219 12.39 -5.53 -12.96
C LYS A 219 11.96 -4.12 -13.41
N ALA A 220 12.00 -3.15 -12.53
CA ALA A 220 11.58 -1.77 -12.81
C ALA A 220 12.68 -0.99 -13.53
#